data_311399115961a6da91994ffef9993ae0
#
_entry.id   311399115961a6da91994ffef9993ae0
#
_cell.length_a   1.000
_cell.length_b   1.000
_cell.length_c   1.000
_cell.angle_alpha   90.00
_cell.angle_beta   90.00
_cell.angle_gamma   90.00
#
_symmetry.space_group_name_H-M   'P 1'
#
loop_
_entity.id
_entity.type
_entity.pdbx_description
1 polymer ?
#
loop_
_entity_poly.entity_id
_entity_poly.type
_entity_poly.pdbx_seq_one_letter_code
_entity_poly.pdbx_strand_id
1 'polypeptide(L)'
;MLSTRASVINLFLRRGAHSNAELIENCTSIRNRNPRNLERLRIGIKHAGYHLDKPGKNFWHKLTIKPGARYVRAAVVHFQNGAVVTASTNEWAIKSQLYRYIDTSAYINLGRVLARRCLESGIVEMHVDPLMPDSTKVKVFLEELKNGGVILEEGERYKHPNAWDYQRPEKAWESYE
;
A
#
# COMPACT_ATOMS: atom_id res chain seq x y z
N MET A 1 -48.26 -9.25 -28.60
CA MET A 1 -47.66 -9.74 -27.33
C MET A 1 -46.17 -10.14 -27.49
N LEU A 2 -45.31 -9.20 -27.95
CA LEU A 2 -43.88 -9.48 -28.15
C LEU A 2 -42.95 -8.40 -27.57
N SER A 3 -43.50 -7.50 -26.72
CA SER A 3 -42.70 -6.37 -26.20
C SER A 3 -42.11 -6.60 -24.78
N THR A 4 -42.52 -7.64 -24.07
CA THR A 4 -42.11 -7.81 -22.66
C THR A 4 -40.84 -8.65 -22.46
N ARG A 5 -40.37 -9.39 -23.46
CA ARG A 5 -39.14 -10.20 -23.34
C ARG A 5 -37.84 -9.41 -23.56
N ALA A 6 -37.87 -8.32 -24.32
CA ALA A 6 -36.68 -7.51 -24.59
C ALA A 6 -36.25 -6.66 -23.38
N SER A 7 -37.20 -6.25 -22.54
CA SER A 7 -36.89 -5.44 -21.35
C SER A 7 -36.20 -6.23 -20.23
N VAL A 8 -36.53 -7.52 -20.09
CA VAL A 8 -35.94 -8.38 -19.08
C VAL A 8 -34.50 -8.75 -19.42
N ILE A 9 -34.21 -8.99 -20.69
CA ILE A 9 -32.85 -9.31 -21.18
C ILE A 9 -31.93 -8.09 -20.99
N ASN A 10 -32.40 -6.88 -21.24
CA ASN A 10 -31.64 -5.66 -21.00
C ASN A 10 -31.39 -5.35 -19.50
N LEU A 11 -32.26 -5.85 -18.61
CA LEU A 11 -32.03 -5.72 -17.16
C LEU A 11 -30.93 -6.67 -16.67
N PHE A 12 -30.83 -7.86 -17.26
CA PHE A 12 -29.76 -8.80 -16.94
C PHE A 12 -28.40 -8.38 -17.52
N LEU A 13 -28.36 -7.73 -18.67
CA LEU A 13 -27.15 -7.19 -19.28
C LEU A 13 -26.64 -5.92 -18.56
N ARG A 14 -27.50 -5.20 -17.85
CA ARG A 14 -27.11 -4.02 -17.05
C ARG A 14 -26.60 -4.36 -15.65
N ARG A 15 -26.76 -5.57 -15.19
CA ARG A 15 -26.06 -6.10 -14.02
C ARG A 15 -24.71 -6.70 -14.48
N GLY A 16 -23.86 -5.85 -15.03
CA GLY A 16 -22.46 -6.16 -15.11
C GLY A 16 -22.01 -6.48 -13.69
N ALA A 17 -21.58 -7.71 -13.44
CA ALA A 17 -20.96 -8.04 -12.17
C ALA A 17 -19.72 -7.16 -12.06
N HIS A 18 -19.85 -6.05 -11.32
CA HIS A 18 -18.71 -5.22 -10.98
C HIS A 18 -17.75 -6.12 -10.22
N SER A 19 -16.66 -6.47 -10.87
CA SER A 19 -15.61 -7.25 -10.22
C SER A 19 -14.90 -6.36 -9.20
N ASN A 20 -14.39 -6.95 -8.14
CA ASN A 20 -13.57 -6.21 -7.17
C ASN A 20 -12.39 -5.50 -7.87
N ALA A 21 -11.94 -5.99 -9.02
CA ALA A 21 -10.89 -5.37 -9.82
C ALA A 21 -11.29 -3.98 -10.33
N GLU A 22 -12.52 -3.79 -10.85
CA GLU A 22 -13.01 -2.47 -11.30
C GLU A 22 -13.12 -1.47 -10.15
N LEU A 23 -13.56 -1.93 -8.98
CA LEU A 23 -13.61 -1.10 -7.78
C LEU A 23 -12.20 -0.66 -7.35
N ILE A 24 -11.22 -1.54 -7.45
CA ILE A 24 -9.82 -1.24 -7.12
C ILE A 24 -9.20 -0.29 -8.15
N GLU A 25 -9.49 -0.46 -9.45
CA GLU A 25 -9.00 0.41 -10.51
C GLU A 25 -9.47 1.86 -10.36
N ASN A 26 -10.69 2.05 -9.88
CA ASN A 26 -11.28 3.38 -9.65
C ASN A 26 -11.00 3.95 -8.25
N CYS A 27 -10.40 3.18 -7.36
CA CYS A 27 -10.18 3.56 -5.97
C CYS A 27 -8.76 4.07 -5.77
N THR A 28 -8.61 5.32 -5.35
CA THR A 28 -7.31 5.90 -4.99
C THR A 28 -6.91 5.57 -3.54
N SER A 29 -7.86 5.17 -2.70
CA SER A 29 -7.58 4.75 -1.32
C SER A 29 -8.58 3.70 -0.85
N ILE A 30 -8.08 2.61 -0.27
CA ILE A 30 -8.89 1.57 0.36
C ILE A 30 -8.71 1.67 1.87
N ARG A 31 -9.82 1.88 2.58
CA ARG A 31 -9.82 1.91 4.04
C ARG A 31 -10.34 0.58 4.56
N ASN A 32 -9.47 -0.12 5.28
CA ASN A 32 -9.85 -1.35 5.95
C ASN A 32 -10.44 -1.00 7.33
N ARG A 33 -11.77 -1.13 7.45
CA ARG A 33 -12.50 -0.88 8.71
C ARG A 33 -12.64 -2.13 9.60
N ASN A 34 -11.91 -3.20 9.28
CA ASN A 34 -11.97 -4.40 10.09
C ASN A 34 -11.46 -4.07 11.52
N PRO A 35 -12.26 -4.28 12.58
CA PRO A 35 -11.85 -4.01 13.96
C PRO A 35 -10.68 -4.88 14.43
N ARG A 36 -10.36 -5.96 13.71
CA ARG A 36 -9.19 -6.79 13.96
C ARG A 36 -7.92 -6.27 13.29
N ASN A 37 -8.00 -5.25 12.45
CA ASN A 37 -6.83 -4.62 11.85
C ASN A 37 -6.20 -3.63 12.84
N LEU A 38 -5.43 -4.14 13.76
CA LEU A 38 -4.84 -3.38 14.86
C LEU A 38 -3.83 -2.33 14.38
N GLU A 39 -3.13 -2.60 13.28
CA GLU A 39 -2.18 -1.66 12.69
C GLU A 39 -2.90 -0.46 12.09
N ARG A 40 -4.00 -0.68 11.37
CA ARG A 40 -4.80 0.39 10.79
C ARG A 40 -5.46 1.26 11.85
N LEU A 41 -5.89 0.65 12.95
CA LEU A 41 -6.44 1.34 14.11
C LEU A 41 -5.34 1.96 14.99
N ARG A 42 -4.08 1.79 14.63
CA ARG A 42 -2.91 2.28 15.38
C ARG A 42 -2.80 1.74 16.82
N ILE A 43 -3.47 0.63 17.11
CA ILE A 43 -3.46 -0.03 18.42
C ILE A 43 -2.39 -1.12 18.47
N GLY A 44 -2.01 -1.68 17.32
CA GLY A 44 -1.03 -2.74 17.19
C GLY A 44 0.29 -2.41 17.88
N ILE A 45 1.02 -3.44 18.30
CA ILE A 45 2.36 -3.26 18.86
C ILE A 45 3.28 -2.79 17.75
N LYS A 46 3.89 -1.61 17.95
CA LYS A 46 4.92 -1.08 17.07
C LYS A 46 6.26 -1.21 17.77
N HIS A 47 7.30 -1.69 17.09
CA HIS A 47 8.62 -1.74 17.67
C HIS A 47 9.06 -0.34 18.08
N ALA A 48 9.20 -0.12 19.37
CA ALA A 48 9.85 1.06 19.93
C ALA A 48 11.27 0.65 20.32
N GLY A 49 12.24 1.04 19.51
CA GLY A 49 13.64 0.89 19.87
C GLY A 49 14.06 1.93 20.91
N TYR A 50 15.14 1.66 21.62
CA TYR A 50 15.83 2.69 22.39
C TYR A 50 16.37 3.77 21.44
N HIS A 51 16.60 4.98 21.92
CA HIS A 51 17.16 6.08 21.12
C HIS A 51 18.54 5.76 20.50
N LEU A 52 19.25 4.76 21.04
CA LEU A 52 20.50 4.23 20.47
C LEU A 52 20.28 3.21 19.34
N ASP A 53 19.06 2.77 19.12
CA ASP A 53 18.76 1.86 18.01
C ASP A 53 18.87 2.58 16.66
N LYS A 54 19.26 1.82 15.64
CA LYS A 54 19.32 2.34 14.28
C LYS A 54 17.95 2.88 13.86
N PRO A 55 17.90 4.06 13.20
CA PRO A 55 16.65 4.59 12.69
C PRO A 55 15.97 3.61 11.74
N GLY A 56 14.65 3.63 11.67
CA GLY A 56 13.88 2.81 10.76
C GLY A 56 13.40 1.46 11.30
N LYS A 57 13.46 1.23 12.63
CA LYS A 57 12.87 0.04 13.26
C LYS A 57 11.44 0.25 13.75
N ASN A 58 11.00 1.50 13.93
CA ASN A 58 9.66 1.84 14.43
C ASN A 58 8.64 1.91 13.28
N PHE A 59 8.21 0.75 12.80
CA PHE A 59 7.24 0.64 11.69
C PHE A 59 6.38 -0.61 11.85
N TRP A 60 5.21 -0.62 11.24
CA TRP A 60 4.41 -1.82 10.97
C TRP A 60 4.75 -2.39 9.60
N HIS A 61 4.72 -1.54 8.58
CA HIS A 61 5.05 -1.88 7.21
C HIS A 61 6.16 -0.97 6.69
N LYS A 62 7.24 -1.55 6.22
CA LYS A 62 8.38 -0.81 5.68
C LYS A 62 8.55 -1.09 4.21
N LEU A 63 8.63 -0.02 3.42
CA LEU A 63 8.97 -0.10 2.00
C LEU A 63 10.48 -0.24 1.85
N THR A 64 10.91 -1.25 1.12
CA THR A 64 12.31 -1.49 0.77
C THR A 64 12.47 -1.64 -0.72
N ILE A 65 13.51 -1.03 -1.29
CA ILE A 65 13.93 -1.23 -2.68
C ILE A 65 15.34 -1.81 -2.67
N LYS A 66 15.50 -2.88 -3.42
CA LYS A 66 16.81 -3.53 -3.63
C LYS A 66 17.14 -3.50 -5.13
N PRO A 67 17.89 -2.50 -5.60
CA PRO A 67 18.42 -2.51 -6.96
C PRO A 67 19.49 -3.61 -7.08
N GLY A 68 19.30 -4.50 -8.03
CA GLY A 68 20.30 -5.50 -8.41
C GLY A 68 21.00 -5.12 -9.71
N ALA A 69 21.99 -5.91 -10.13
CA ALA A 69 22.71 -5.69 -11.37
C ALA A 69 21.84 -5.82 -12.64
N ARG A 70 20.81 -6.66 -12.60
CA ARG A 70 19.93 -6.95 -13.74
C ARG A 70 18.47 -6.59 -13.49
N TYR A 71 18.01 -6.60 -12.25
CA TYR A 71 16.60 -6.46 -11.87
C TYR A 71 16.47 -5.59 -10.63
N VAL A 72 15.31 -4.97 -10.50
CA VAL A 72 14.94 -4.22 -9.31
C VAL A 72 13.85 -4.99 -8.56
N ARG A 73 13.97 -5.07 -7.25
CA ARG A 73 12.95 -5.65 -6.37
C ARG A 73 12.49 -4.59 -5.39
N ALA A 74 11.20 -4.44 -5.28
CA ALA A 74 10.56 -3.63 -4.25
C ALA A 74 9.71 -4.57 -3.37
N ALA A 75 9.72 -4.33 -2.08
CA ALA A 75 8.97 -5.14 -1.13
C ALA A 75 8.45 -4.28 0.01
N VAL A 76 7.25 -4.56 0.44
CA VAL A 76 6.69 -4.08 1.70
C VAL A 76 6.92 -5.15 2.75
N VAL A 77 7.66 -4.81 3.77
CA VAL A 77 8.09 -5.74 4.82
C VAL A 77 7.35 -5.40 6.11
N HIS A 78 6.59 -6.35 6.63
CA HIS A 78 6.00 -6.27 7.94
C HIS A 78 7.04 -6.65 9.02
N PHE A 79 6.99 -6.01 10.17
CA PHE A 79 8.01 -6.17 11.21
C PHE A 79 8.10 -7.60 11.79
N GLN A 80 7.00 -8.36 11.78
CA GLN A 80 6.97 -9.75 12.26
C GLN A 80 6.95 -10.77 11.12
N ASN A 81 6.11 -10.52 10.09
CA ASN A 81 5.80 -11.50 9.07
C ASN A 81 6.78 -11.48 7.87
N GLY A 82 7.71 -10.53 7.86
CA GLY A 82 8.63 -10.38 6.73
C GLY A 82 7.97 -9.72 5.52
N ALA A 83 8.37 -10.10 4.31
CA ALA A 83 7.86 -9.49 3.08
C ALA A 83 6.40 -9.93 2.83
N VAL A 84 5.47 -8.98 2.88
CA VAL A 84 4.03 -9.19 2.69
C VAL A 84 3.61 -8.94 1.25
N VAL A 85 4.05 -7.83 0.67
CA VAL A 85 3.79 -7.49 -0.72
C VAL A 85 5.12 -7.31 -1.43
N THR A 86 5.28 -7.95 -2.57
CA THR A 86 6.51 -7.86 -3.36
C THR A 86 6.20 -7.54 -4.81
N ALA A 87 7.08 -6.81 -5.46
CA ALA A 87 7.07 -6.60 -6.90
C ALA A 87 8.51 -6.61 -7.41
N SER A 88 8.74 -7.20 -8.58
CA SER A 88 10.07 -7.28 -9.18
C SER A 88 9.99 -7.13 -10.69
N THR A 89 10.94 -6.40 -11.27
CA THR A 89 11.07 -6.33 -12.73
C THR A 89 11.46 -7.66 -13.37
N ASN A 90 11.83 -8.67 -12.55
CA ASN A 90 12.09 -10.03 -13.01
C ASN A 90 10.81 -10.88 -13.18
N GLU A 91 9.67 -10.42 -12.68
CA GLU A 91 8.40 -11.12 -12.87
C GLU A 91 8.03 -11.17 -14.34
N TRP A 92 7.58 -12.32 -14.83
CA TRP A 92 7.33 -12.55 -16.26
C TRP A 92 6.36 -11.50 -16.84
N ALA A 93 5.30 -11.17 -16.16
CA ALA A 93 4.30 -10.22 -16.62
C ALA A 93 4.87 -8.80 -16.78
N ILE A 94 5.76 -8.37 -15.91
CA ILE A 94 6.43 -7.07 -15.97
C ILE A 94 7.57 -7.12 -16.99
N LYS A 95 8.36 -8.19 -16.94
CA LYS A 95 9.52 -8.40 -17.80
C LYS A 95 9.15 -8.40 -19.28
N SER A 96 8.05 -9.01 -19.67
CA SER A 96 7.60 -9.09 -21.06
C SER A 96 7.24 -7.72 -21.66
N GLN A 97 6.93 -6.73 -20.85
CA GLN A 97 6.52 -5.39 -21.26
C GLN A 97 7.65 -4.35 -21.20
N LEU A 98 8.77 -4.70 -20.58
CA LEU A 98 9.89 -3.79 -20.39
C LEU A 98 11.00 -4.03 -21.41
N TYR A 99 11.51 -2.94 -22.02
CA TYR A 99 12.67 -3.00 -22.89
C TYR A 99 13.96 -3.18 -22.07
N ARG A 100 14.09 -2.45 -20.96
CA ARG A 100 15.18 -2.59 -19.97
C ARG A 100 14.60 -2.71 -18.57
N TYR A 101 15.30 -3.47 -17.71
CA TYR A 101 14.76 -3.80 -16.39
C TYR A 101 15.24 -2.88 -15.24
N ILE A 102 16.09 -1.89 -15.55
CA ILE A 102 16.76 -1.02 -14.56
C ILE A 102 16.63 0.47 -14.92
N ASP A 103 15.95 0.80 -16.01
CA ASP A 103 15.76 2.18 -16.43
C ASP A 103 14.62 2.88 -15.66
N THR A 104 14.45 4.18 -15.89
CA THR A 104 13.44 4.98 -15.21
C THR A 104 12.04 4.45 -15.48
N SER A 105 11.73 4.00 -16.70
CA SER A 105 10.43 3.44 -17.04
C SER A 105 10.14 2.14 -16.29
N ALA A 106 11.17 1.32 -16.02
CA ALA A 106 11.03 0.13 -15.20
C ALA A 106 10.67 0.47 -13.75
N TYR A 107 11.25 1.53 -13.18
CA TYR A 107 10.90 2.01 -11.83
C TYR A 107 9.49 2.59 -11.76
N ILE A 108 9.05 3.33 -12.79
CA ILE A 108 7.67 3.84 -12.90
C ILE A 108 6.67 2.68 -12.89
N ASN A 109 6.85 1.71 -13.79
CA ASN A 109 5.94 0.56 -13.90
C ASN A 109 5.97 -0.30 -12.63
N LEU A 110 7.14 -0.50 -12.02
CA LEU A 110 7.27 -1.20 -10.76
C LEU A 110 6.50 -0.48 -9.63
N GLY A 111 6.56 0.86 -9.58
CA GLY A 111 5.82 1.69 -8.64
C GLY A 111 4.31 1.51 -8.79
N ARG A 112 3.81 1.57 -10.03
CA ARG A 112 2.38 1.38 -10.35
C ARG A 112 1.89 -0.02 -9.93
N VAL A 113 2.64 -1.06 -10.29
CA VAL A 113 2.30 -2.45 -9.94
C VAL A 113 2.31 -2.64 -8.42
N LEU A 114 3.32 -2.11 -7.72
CA LEU A 114 3.39 -2.23 -6.27
C LEU A 114 2.25 -1.46 -5.59
N ALA A 115 1.95 -0.24 -6.03
CA ALA A 115 0.83 0.54 -5.51
C ALA A 115 -0.49 -0.23 -5.63
N ARG A 116 -0.77 -0.78 -6.81
CA ARG A 116 -1.96 -1.59 -7.04
C ARG A 116 -2.03 -2.79 -6.10
N ARG A 117 -0.95 -3.55 -5.96
CA ARG A 117 -0.88 -4.70 -5.04
C ARG A 117 -1.07 -4.29 -3.58
N CYS A 118 -0.55 -3.13 -3.18
CA CYS A 118 -0.76 -2.58 -1.85
C CYS A 118 -2.23 -2.23 -1.61
N LEU A 119 -2.90 -1.59 -2.58
CA LEU A 119 -4.34 -1.31 -2.50
C LEU A 119 -5.16 -2.60 -2.43
N GLU A 120 -4.87 -3.58 -3.28
CA GLU A 120 -5.53 -4.90 -3.29
C GLU A 120 -5.39 -5.63 -1.95
N SER A 121 -4.25 -5.50 -1.29
CA SER A 121 -4.00 -6.09 0.04
C SER A 121 -4.49 -5.22 1.21
N GLY A 122 -4.96 -4.00 0.93
CA GLY A 122 -5.43 -3.05 1.96
C GLY A 122 -4.31 -2.38 2.76
N ILE A 123 -3.05 -2.48 2.32
CA ILE A 123 -1.90 -1.81 2.95
C ILE A 123 -1.71 -0.45 2.28
N VAL A 124 -2.26 0.59 2.88
CA VAL A 124 -2.24 1.95 2.34
C VAL A 124 -1.12 2.79 2.94
N GLU A 125 -0.80 2.58 4.21
CA GLU A 125 0.22 3.33 4.94
C GLU A 125 1.49 2.48 5.09
N MET A 126 2.66 3.07 4.82
CA MET A 126 3.94 2.39 5.00
C MET A 126 5.07 3.37 5.28
N HIS A 127 6.03 2.91 6.06
CA HIS A 127 7.24 3.67 6.36
C HIS A 127 8.28 3.47 5.26
N VAL A 128 8.90 4.55 4.80
CA VAL A 128 10.01 4.48 3.84
C VAL A 128 11.30 4.15 4.58
N ASP A 129 12.07 3.18 4.10
CA ASP A 129 13.36 2.84 4.69
C ASP A 129 14.35 4.00 4.54
N PRO A 130 14.88 4.58 5.63
CA PRO A 130 15.85 5.66 5.56
C PRO A 130 17.18 5.23 4.91
N LEU A 131 17.45 3.94 4.82
CA LEU A 131 18.63 3.38 4.15
C LEU A 131 18.43 3.15 2.65
N MET A 132 17.32 3.63 2.10
CA MET A 132 17.03 3.50 0.67
C MET A 132 18.02 4.34 -0.16
N PRO A 133 18.49 3.84 -1.33
CA PRO A 133 19.40 4.60 -2.17
C PRO A 133 18.72 5.90 -2.67
N ASP A 134 19.36 7.05 -2.45
CA ASP A 134 18.88 8.34 -2.96
C ASP A 134 19.27 8.50 -4.43
N SER A 135 18.43 8.01 -5.33
CA SER A 135 18.58 8.19 -6.76
C SER A 135 17.33 8.81 -7.39
N THR A 136 17.51 9.49 -8.51
CA THR A 136 16.39 10.08 -9.28
C THR A 136 15.34 9.04 -9.65
N LYS A 137 15.75 7.81 -9.97
CA LYS A 137 14.85 6.70 -10.29
C LYS A 137 14.00 6.29 -9.11
N VAL A 138 14.58 6.26 -7.90
CA VAL A 138 13.85 5.93 -6.67
C VAL A 138 12.88 7.05 -6.32
N LYS A 139 13.22 8.32 -6.53
CA LYS A 139 12.29 9.45 -6.33
C LYS A 139 11.05 9.31 -7.21
N VAL A 140 11.25 9.05 -8.50
CA VAL A 140 10.15 8.83 -9.45
C VAL A 140 9.30 7.62 -9.04
N PHE A 141 9.92 6.53 -8.57
CA PHE A 141 9.19 5.38 -8.05
C PHE A 141 8.33 5.75 -6.82
N LEU A 142 8.84 6.55 -5.88
CA LEU A 142 8.09 7.00 -4.71
C LEU A 142 6.93 7.94 -5.10
N GLU A 143 7.14 8.80 -6.10
CA GLU A 143 6.07 9.64 -6.66
C GLU A 143 4.95 8.81 -7.27
N GLU A 144 5.28 7.76 -8.04
CA GLU A 144 4.27 6.86 -8.61
C GLU A 144 3.50 6.07 -7.54
N LEU A 145 4.14 5.71 -6.42
CA LEU A 145 3.43 5.12 -5.28
C LEU A 145 2.43 6.10 -4.66
N LYS A 146 2.82 7.37 -4.47
CA LYS A 146 1.92 8.42 -3.95
C LYS A 146 0.75 8.66 -4.90
N ASN A 147 1.03 8.75 -6.21
CA ASN A 147 0.00 8.89 -7.23
C ASN A 147 -0.96 7.69 -7.24
N GLY A 148 -0.47 6.51 -6.93
CA GLY A 148 -1.26 5.29 -6.75
C GLY A 148 -2.10 5.24 -5.46
N GLY A 149 -2.06 6.28 -4.62
CA GLY A 149 -2.86 6.36 -3.39
C GLY A 149 -2.20 5.75 -2.15
N VAL A 150 -0.90 5.45 -2.21
CA VAL A 150 -0.14 4.93 -1.06
C VAL A 150 0.44 6.09 -0.25
N ILE A 151 0.25 6.06 1.05
CA ILE A 151 0.78 7.03 2.01
C ILE A 151 2.14 6.52 2.49
N LEU A 152 3.20 7.31 2.24
CA LEU A 152 4.58 6.94 2.57
C LEU A 152 4.98 7.29 4.01
N GLU A 153 4.01 7.48 4.86
CA GLU A 153 4.19 7.75 6.29
C GLU A 153 3.21 6.89 7.09
N GLU A 154 3.68 6.34 8.18
CA GLU A 154 2.83 5.63 9.13
C GLU A 154 2.52 6.53 10.32
N GLY A 155 1.26 6.56 10.74
CA GLY A 155 0.85 7.26 11.95
C GLY A 155 1.51 6.70 13.21
N GLU A 156 1.56 7.48 14.25
CA GLU A 156 2.04 7.04 15.55
C GLU A 156 1.08 6.02 16.18
N ARG A 157 1.62 5.12 17.01
CA ARG A 157 0.80 4.20 17.78
C ARG A 157 -0.07 4.99 18.76
N TYR A 158 -1.34 4.63 18.84
CA TYR A 158 -2.25 5.17 19.85
C TYR A 158 -1.76 4.80 21.25
N LYS A 159 -1.58 5.81 22.09
CA LYS A 159 -1.25 5.64 23.51
C LYS A 159 -2.49 5.96 24.32
N HIS A 160 -2.91 5.04 25.17
CA HIS A 160 -4.01 5.33 26.08
C HIS A 160 -3.62 6.51 26.99
N PRO A 161 -4.49 7.53 27.13
CA PRO A 161 -4.22 8.64 28.01
C PRO A 161 -4.18 8.15 29.46
N ASN A 162 -3.23 8.69 30.22
CA ASN A 162 -3.19 8.46 31.65
C ASN A 162 -4.33 9.23 32.35
N ALA A 163 -4.65 8.86 33.61
CA ALA A 163 -5.73 9.50 34.35
C ALA A 163 -5.51 11.01 34.58
N TRP A 164 -4.26 11.47 34.52
CA TRP A 164 -3.84 12.87 34.70
C TRP A 164 -3.67 13.66 33.41
N ASP A 165 -3.83 13.02 32.24
CA ASP A 165 -3.71 13.70 30.96
C ASP A 165 -4.96 14.57 30.70
N TYR A 166 -4.76 15.86 30.61
CA TYR A 166 -5.84 16.84 30.38
C TYR A 166 -6.38 16.77 28.94
N GLN A 167 -5.51 16.46 27.99
CA GLN A 167 -5.87 16.31 26.59
C GLN A 167 -5.79 14.83 26.21
N ARG A 168 -6.92 14.27 25.81
CA ARG A 168 -6.96 12.92 25.26
C ARG A 168 -6.65 12.95 23.77
N PRO A 169 -5.68 12.16 23.30
CA PRO A 169 -5.43 12.07 21.86
C PRO A 169 -6.67 11.50 21.16
N GLU A 170 -6.94 12.02 19.97
CA GLU A 170 -7.99 11.50 19.10
C GLU A 170 -7.74 10.01 18.81
N LYS A 171 -8.79 9.21 18.93
CA LYS A 171 -8.72 7.80 18.59
C LYS A 171 -8.73 7.65 17.09
N ALA A 172 -7.80 6.88 16.53
CA ALA A 172 -7.67 6.73 15.09
C ALA A 172 -8.92 6.12 14.42
N TRP A 173 -9.75 5.40 15.16
CA TRP A 173 -11.01 4.83 14.67
C TRP A 173 -12.21 5.79 14.74
N GLU A 174 -12.11 6.90 15.45
CA GLU A 174 -13.15 7.94 15.54
C GLU A 174 -13.02 8.98 14.43
N SER A 175 -11.80 9.24 13.95
CA SER A 175 -11.52 10.25 12.91
C SER A 175 -11.91 9.83 11.49
N TYR A 176 -12.52 8.67 11.29
CA TYR A 176 -12.89 8.13 9.97
C TYR A 176 -14.40 7.91 9.78
N GLU A 177 -15.23 8.45 10.65
CA GLU A 177 -16.70 8.45 10.47
C GLU A 177 -17.18 9.58 9.56
#